data_7a68d4b05bb46cb930f07096bceaa3b4
#
_entry.id   7a68d4b05bb46cb930f07096bceaa3b4
#
_cell.length_a   1.000
_cell.length_b   1.000
_cell.length_c   1.000
_cell.angle_alpha   90.00
_cell.angle_beta   90.00
_cell.angle_gamma   90.00
#
_symmetry.space_group_name_H-M   'P 1'
#
loop_
_entity.id
_entity.type
_entity.pdbx_description
1 polymer ?
#
loop_
_entity_poly.entity_id
_entity_poly.type
_entity_poly.pdbx_seq_one_letter_code
_entity_poly.pdbx_strand_id
1 'polypeptide(L)' 'MSVKFEGKPPFYLGIAEVASAHALDGSVVLRATISVPELRPKSVPVQFILAIDVAKALAEQLPIAVKTAELQKQRG' A
#
# COMPACT_ATOMS: atom_id res chain seq x y z
N MET A 1 -11.81 7.55 13.18
CA MET A 1 -12.53 6.32 12.87
C MET A 1 -11.57 5.21 12.52
N SER A 2 -11.78 4.07 13.06
CA SER A 2 -10.90 2.95 12.80
C SER A 2 -11.39 2.14 11.59
N VAL A 3 -10.44 1.58 10.88
CA VAL A 3 -10.75 0.70 9.77
C VAL A 3 -10.80 -0.73 10.30
N LYS A 4 -11.89 -1.40 9.98
CA LYS A 4 -12.04 -2.78 10.37
C LYS A 4 -11.65 -3.69 9.22
N PHE A 5 -10.76 -4.60 9.50
CA PHE A 5 -10.41 -5.64 8.54
C PHE A 5 -11.16 -6.90 8.88
N GLU A 6 -11.87 -7.44 7.88
CA GLU A 6 -12.66 -8.65 8.08
C GLU A 6 -11.81 -9.90 8.06
N GLY A 7 -10.57 -9.79 7.69
CA GLY A 7 -9.71 -10.95 7.57
C GLY A 7 -9.27 -11.52 8.90
N LYS A 8 -8.42 -12.52 8.82
CA LYS A 8 -7.88 -13.15 10.00
C LYS A 8 -6.83 -12.27 10.65
N PRO A 9 -6.86 -12.13 11.96
CA PRO A 9 -5.79 -11.42 12.65
C PRO A 9 -4.51 -12.25 12.66
N PRO A 10 -3.36 -11.63 12.88
CA PRO A 10 -3.26 -10.21 13.11
C PRO A 10 -3.06 -9.44 11.81
N PHE A 11 -3.74 -8.35 11.68
CA PHE A 11 -3.49 -7.42 10.60
C PHE A 11 -2.96 -6.12 11.19
N TYR A 12 -1.90 -5.61 10.62
CA TYR A 12 -1.31 -4.36 11.07
C TYR A 12 -1.49 -3.33 9.98
N LEU A 13 -1.93 -2.15 10.38
CA LEU A 13 -2.07 -1.04 9.46
C LEU A 13 -0.78 -0.25 9.50
N GLY A 14 0.02 -0.43 8.47
CA GLY A 14 1.30 0.28 8.36
C GLY A 14 1.16 1.50 7.49
N ILE A 15 2.00 2.48 7.75
CA ILE A 15 2.06 3.68 6.95
C ILE A 15 3.27 3.57 6.03
N ALA A 16 3.02 3.66 4.74
CA ALA A 16 4.10 3.63 3.76
C ALA A 16 4.72 5.02 3.66
N GLU A 17 6.00 5.11 3.93
CA GLU A 17 6.72 6.38 3.90
C GLU A 17 7.35 6.63 2.55
N VAL A 18 7.85 5.55 1.93
CA VAL A 18 8.45 5.62 0.61
C VAL A 18 7.99 4.39 -0.15
N ALA A 19 7.62 4.60 -1.39
CA ALA A 19 7.21 3.48 -2.23
C ALA A 19 7.70 3.68 -3.66
N SER A 20 8.00 2.58 -4.31
CA SER A 20 8.43 2.59 -5.70
C SER A 20 8.01 1.29 -6.36
N ALA A 21 8.00 1.30 -7.68
CA ALA A 21 7.65 0.11 -8.45
C ALA A 21 8.59 0.00 -9.63
N HIS A 22 8.91 -1.24 -10.00
CA HIS A 22 9.73 -1.47 -11.19
C HIS A 22 9.41 -2.84 -11.75
N ALA A 23 9.82 -3.05 -12.99
CA ALA A 23 9.58 -4.32 -13.66
C ALA A 23 10.73 -5.29 -13.39
N LEU A 24 10.38 -6.56 -13.28
CA LEU A 24 11.37 -7.61 -13.10
C LEU A 24 10.83 -8.88 -13.73
N ASP A 25 11.48 -9.33 -14.81
CA ASP A 25 11.17 -10.60 -15.48
C ASP A 25 9.68 -10.78 -15.78
N GLY A 26 9.04 -9.75 -16.32
CA GLY A 26 7.63 -9.83 -16.68
C GLY A 26 6.68 -9.69 -15.52
N SER A 27 7.17 -9.36 -14.35
CA SER A 27 6.34 -9.06 -13.18
C SER A 27 6.63 -7.65 -12.72
N VAL A 28 5.82 -7.17 -11.79
CA VAL A 28 6.03 -5.86 -11.18
C VAL A 28 6.43 -6.05 -9.74
N VAL A 29 7.51 -5.41 -9.34
CA VAL A 29 7.94 -5.43 -7.95
C VAL A 29 7.57 -4.10 -7.32
N LEU A 30 6.83 -4.17 -6.24
CA LEU A 30 6.45 -3.00 -5.45
C LEU A 30 7.28 -3.02 -4.18
N ARG A 31 8.00 -1.94 -3.95
CA ARG A 31 8.86 -1.80 -2.77
C ARG A 31 8.37 -0.65 -1.93
N ALA A 32 8.39 -0.82 -0.64
CA ALA A 32 7.97 0.24 0.26
C ALA A 32 8.69 0.11 1.59
N THR A 33 8.84 1.23 2.26
CA THR A 33 9.25 1.25 3.65
C THR A 33 8.01 1.61 4.46
N ILE A 34 7.61 0.74 5.35
CA ILE A 34 6.40 0.97 6.13
C ILE A 34 6.74 1.15 7.59
N SER A 35 5.91 1.93 8.26
CA SER A 35 6.02 2.16 9.69
C SER A 35 4.79 1.54 10.35
N VAL A 36 5.01 0.60 11.24
CA VAL A 36 3.93 -0.06 11.96
C VAL A 36 4.17 0.20 13.45
N PRO A 37 3.31 0.98 14.09
CA PRO A 37 3.56 1.37 15.49
C PRO A 37 3.69 0.20 16.45
N GLU A 38 3.00 -0.90 16.16
CA GLU A 38 3.03 -2.08 17.04
C GLU A 38 4.28 -2.93 16.90
N LEU A 39 5.09 -2.67 15.89
CA LEU A 39 6.26 -3.49 15.62
C LEU A 39 7.54 -2.73 15.88
N ARG A 40 8.59 -3.48 16.10
CA ARG A 40 9.94 -2.94 16.24
C ARG A 40 10.86 -3.69 15.30
N PRO A 41 11.71 -3.01 14.53
CA PRO A 41 11.87 -1.54 14.47
C PRO A 41 10.64 -0.87 13.86
N LYS A 42 10.56 0.44 13.99
CA LYS A 42 9.40 1.18 13.53
C LYS A 42 9.24 1.16 12.02
N SER A 43 10.33 1.13 11.29
CA SER A 43 10.31 1.13 9.83
C SER A 43 10.83 -0.19 9.33
N VAL A 44 10.08 -0.80 8.43
CA VAL A 44 10.41 -2.12 7.89
C VAL A 44 10.34 -2.05 6.37
N PRO A 45 11.40 -2.46 5.65
CA PRO A 45 11.32 -2.54 4.20
C PRO A 45 10.50 -3.77 3.81
N VAL A 46 9.64 -3.59 2.81
CA VAL A 46 8.83 -4.68 2.29
C VAL A 46 8.89 -4.68 0.77
N GLN A 47 8.72 -5.84 0.18
CA GLN A 47 8.66 -5.99 -1.26
C GLN A 47 7.56 -6.97 -1.61
N PHE A 48 6.86 -6.67 -2.69
CA PHE A 48 5.82 -7.55 -3.20
C PHE A 48 6.06 -7.79 -4.68
N ILE A 49 5.82 -9.02 -5.12
CA ILE A 49 5.84 -9.34 -6.54
C ILE A 49 4.40 -9.45 -7.00
N LEU A 50 4.03 -8.65 -7.97
CA LEU A 50 2.67 -8.62 -8.50
C LEU A 50 2.65 -9.19 -9.90
N ALA A 51 1.69 -10.07 -10.16
CA ALA A 51 1.42 -10.47 -11.53
C ALA A 51 0.92 -9.26 -12.32
N ILE A 52 1.10 -9.30 -13.63
CA ILE A 52 0.75 -8.15 -14.47
C ILE A 52 -0.69 -7.74 -14.32
N ASP A 53 -1.61 -8.69 -14.31
CA ASP A 53 -3.04 -8.37 -14.19
C ASP A 53 -3.39 -7.76 -12.83
N VAL A 54 -2.74 -8.21 -11.76
CA VAL A 54 -2.92 -7.61 -10.45
C VAL A 54 -2.37 -6.18 -10.45
N ALA A 55 -1.21 -5.98 -11.06
CA ALA A 55 -0.61 -4.65 -11.15
C ALA A 55 -1.48 -3.71 -11.96
N LYS A 56 -2.07 -4.21 -13.05
CA LYS A 56 -2.97 -3.40 -13.87
C LYS A 56 -4.21 -2.98 -13.09
N ALA A 57 -4.79 -3.90 -12.35
CA ALA A 57 -5.97 -3.58 -11.54
C ALA A 57 -5.64 -2.51 -10.52
N LEU A 58 -4.49 -2.63 -9.88
CA LEU A 58 -4.06 -1.63 -8.90
C LEU A 58 -3.81 -0.28 -9.57
N ALA A 59 -3.21 -0.29 -10.75
CA ALA A 59 -2.95 0.94 -11.50
C ALA A 59 -4.23 1.67 -11.88
N GLU A 60 -5.32 0.94 -12.07
CA GLU A 60 -6.61 1.56 -12.37
C GLU A 60 -7.26 2.14 -11.13
N GLN A 61 -7.07 1.48 -9.99
CA GLN A 61 -7.74 1.88 -8.75
C GLN A 61 -7.01 3.01 -8.03
N LEU A 62 -5.69 3.02 -8.09
CA LEU A 62 -4.89 4.00 -7.36
C LEU A 62 -5.23 5.44 -7.72
N PRO A 63 -5.32 5.82 -9.01
CA PRO A 63 -5.63 7.21 -9.35
C PRO A 63 -6.98 7.65 -8.81
N ILE A 64 -7.95 6.76 -8.82
CA ILE A 64 -9.28 7.06 -8.30
C ILE A 64 -9.22 7.27 -6.78
N ALA A 65 -8.52 6.39 -6.10
CA ALA A 65 -8.38 6.49 -4.65
C ALA A 65 -7.64 7.75 -4.25
N VAL A 66 -6.60 8.11 -5.02
CA VAL A 66 -5.84 9.33 -4.76
C VAL A 66 -6.73 10.56 -4.88
N LYS A 67 -7.52 10.60 -5.95
CA LYS A 67 -8.39 11.74 -6.16
C LYS A 67 -9.43 11.87 -5.06
N THR A 68 -9.99 10.74 -4.65
CA THR A 68 -10.97 10.73 -3.57
C THR A 68 -10.34 11.19 -2.26
N ALA A 69 -9.13 10.71 -1.97
CA ALA A 69 -8.43 11.10 -0.76
C ALA A 69 -8.12 12.59 -0.74
N GLU A 70 -7.75 13.15 -1.89
CA GLU A 70 -7.49 14.58 -1.98
C GLU A 70 -8.73 15.39 -1.67
N LEU A 71 -9.88 14.95 -2.19
CA LEU A 71 -11.14 15.62 -1.91
C LEU A 71 -11.50 15.54 -0.43
N GLN A 72 -11.30 14.40 0.17
CA GLN A 72 -11.57 14.23 1.60
C GLN A 72 -10.67 15.15 2.44
N LYS A 73 -9.43 15.29 2.04
CA LYS A 73 -8.48 16.12 2.75
C LYS A 73 -8.86 17.60 2.66
N GLN A 74 -9.36 18.02 1.49
CA GLN A 74 -9.78 19.40 1.31
C GLN A 74 -11.00 19.75 2.16
N ARG A 75 -11.85 18.78 2.38
CA ARG A 75 -13.08 19.01 3.14
C ARG A 75 -12.86 19.09 4.63
N GLY A 76 -11.84 18.48 5.07
CA GLY A 76 -11.66 18.35 6.47
C GLY A 76 -10.47 18.72 7.07
#